data_2f11720e3849e96048cc372031d155ea
#
_entry.id   2f11720e3849e96048cc372031d155ea
#
_cell.length_a   1.000
_cell.length_b   1.000
_cell.length_c   1.000
_cell.angle_alpha   90.00
_cell.angle_beta   90.00
_cell.angle_gamma   90.00
#
_symmetry.space_group_name_H-M   'P 1'
#
loop_
_entity.id
_entity.type
_entity.pdbx_description
1 polymer ?
#
loop_
_entity_poly.entity_id
_entity_poly.type
_entity_poly.pdbx_seq_one_letter_code
_entity_poly.pdbx_strand_id
1 'polypeptide(L)'
;MRKLAIGLVLASTALASPALARDDQWYVGVDGGAMILEDLALDIGTLDNAASVDTKKSYDFGGVVGYDFGGFRLESEVSYRKADVSGFNSQTPQITSGATTALAPSGSYQIDGDANALSFMVNGLLDFGDDDGLHGFVGGGVGVARVDVTATLAAPAFLDDSDTGLAWQALAGIRAPLSDSWDVGVKYRFFNADKVGLVNRLGRAVDTRFRSHSVMASLVYNFGGAPAPVEVPAPPPPPPYVAPPAPPPPPPPPPAPVCNTGPYIVFFDWDQSNLRPDAASVLDNAVAQYSNCGTAKVMLAGHADKSGSAKYNVGLSERRNTSVRSYLESKGVAGGAIATEAFGETAPLVQTADGEREPQNRRVEVTYGPNSGM
;
A
#
# COMPACT_ATOMS: atom_id res chain seq x y z
N MET A 1 26.46 17.24 28.41
CA MET A 1 25.56 17.58 27.30
C MET A 1 26.34 17.50 26.01
N ARG A 2 26.27 16.37 25.30
CA ARG A 2 26.82 16.24 23.94
C ARG A 2 25.63 15.97 23.01
N LYS A 3 25.32 16.93 22.18
CA LYS A 3 24.29 16.85 21.13
C LYS A 3 24.83 15.94 20.02
N LEU A 4 24.25 14.76 19.86
CA LEU A 4 24.44 13.93 18.66
C LEU A 4 23.48 14.47 17.60
N ALA A 5 24.00 15.20 16.64
CA ALA A 5 23.28 15.56 15.42
C ALA A 5 23.44 14.37 14.45
N ILE A 6 22.38 13.59 14.27
CA ILE A 6 22.31 12.60 13.19
C ILE A 6 21.85 13.34 11.96
N GLY A 7 22.79 13.65 11.07
CA GLY A 7 22.52 14.19 9.75
C GLY A 7 22.03 13.08 8.83
N LEU A 8 20.74 13.11 8.50
CA LEU A 8 20.16 12.28 7.44
C LEU A 8 20.54 12.91 6.10
N VAL A 9 21.55 12.39 5.43
CA VAL A 9 21.86 12.75 4.04
C VAL A 9 20.91 11.98 3.14
N LEU A 10 19.86 12.65 2.69
CA LEU A 10 19.03 12.18 1.59
C LEU A 10 19.78 12.41 0.28
N ALA A 11 20.42 11.37 -0.23
CA ALA A 11 20.94 11.36 -1.60
C ALA A 11 19.77 11.12 -2.56
N SER A 12 19.22 12.20 -3.11
CA SER A 12 18.26 12.14 -4.21
C SER A 12 19.02 11.95 -5.52
N THR A 13 19.15 10.73 -6.00
CA THR A 13 19.39 10.43 -7.41
C THR A 13 18.11 9.82 -7.96
N ALA A 14 17.33 10.64 -8.64
CA ALA A 14 16.19 10.20 -9.44
C ALA A 14 16.72 9.36 -10.62
N LEU A 15 16.70 8.06 -10.49
CA LEU A 15 16.71 7.12 -11.59
C LEU A 15 15.24 6.77 -11.85
N ALA A 16 14.64 7.45 -12.84
CA ALA A 16 13.31 7.11 -13.34
C ALA A 16 13.41 5.77 -14.08
N SER A 17 13.16 4.68 -13.36
CA SER A 17 12.79 3.41 -13.95
C SER A 17 11.28 3.40 -14.15
N PRO A 18 10.75 2.82 -15.24
CA PRO A 18 9.30 2.70 -15.41
C PRO A 18 8.73 1.89 -14.24
N ALA A 19 7.82 2.49 -13.52
CA ALA A 19 7.11 1.83 -12.45
C ALA A 19 6.31 0.67 -13.03
N LEU A 20 6.57 -0.52 -12.53
CA LEU A 20 5.71 -1.67 -12.69
C LEU A 20 4.85 -1.74 -11.43
N ALA A 21 3.55 -1.81 -11.61
CA ALA A 21 2.60 -1.97 -10.53
C ALA A 21 3.06 -3.10 -9.61
N ARG A 22 3.13 -2.83 -8.30
CA ARG A 22 3.47 -3.80 -7.26
C ARG A 22 2.23 -4.51 -6.74
N ASP A 23 1.12 -4.30 -7.41
CA ASP A 23 -0.16 -4.92 -7.15
C ASP A 23 -0.11 -6.43 -7.43
N ASP A 24 -0.97 -7.16 -6.76
CA ASP A 24 -1.17 -8.61 -6.91
C ASP A 24 0.09 -9.44 -6.62
N GLN A 25 0.86 -9.05 -5.59
CA GLN A 25 2.13 -9.72 -5.27
C GLN A 25 2.27 -10.08 -3.79
N TRP A 26 3.01 -11.16 -3.55
CA TRP A 26 3.49 -11.50 -2.22
C TRP A 26 4.69 -10.64 -1.83
N TYR A 27 4.78 -10.34 -0.56
CA TYR A 27 5.96 -9.71 0.01
C TYR A 27 6.30 -10.25 1.38
N VAL A 28 7.54 -10.06 1.79
CA VAL A 28 8.02 -10.29 3.15
C VAL A 28 8.69 -9.03 3.66
N GLY A 29 8.59 -8.78 4.94
CA GLY A 29 9.20 -7.59 5.54
C GLY A 29 9.71 -7.84 6.93
N VAL A 30 10.62 -6.99 7.34
CA VAL A 30 11.10 -6.90 8.72
C VAL A 30 10.98 -5.47 9.22
N ASP A 31 10.58 -5.35 10.46
CA ASP A 31 10.43 -4.07 11.15
C ASP A 31 11.27 -4.06 12.42
N GLY A 32 11.81 -2.91 12.77
CA GLY A 32 12.50 -2.75 14.03
C GLY A 32 12.63 -1.31 14.45
N GLY A 33 12.47 -1.06 15.75
CA GLY A 33 12.51 0.30 16.23
C GLY A 33 12.39 0.49 17.73
N ALA A 34 12.28 1.75 18.11
CA ALA A 34 12.08 2.16 19.48
C ALA A 34 10.60 2.06 19.88
N MET A 35 10.37 1.63 21.08
CA MET A 35 9.04 1.49 21.68
C MET A 35 8.96 2.30 22.97
N ILE A 36 7.79 2.81 23.26
CA ILE A 36 7.37 3.30 24.57
C ILE A 36 6.25 2.38 25.05
N LEU A 37 6.46 1.70 26.15
CA LEU A 37 5.42 0.97 26.86
C LEU A 37 4.78 1.94 27.85
N GLU A 38 3.45 2.05 27.84
CA GLU A 38 2.73 2.79 28.88
C GLU A 38 2.96 2.13 30.24
N ASP A 39 2.94 2.89 31.31
CA ASP A 39 3.07 2.35 32.66
C ASP A 39 2.03 1.26 32.89
N LEU A 40 2.50 0.12 33.41
CA LEU A 40 1.62 -1.01 33.68
C LEU A 40 0.85 -0.73 34.99
N ALA A 41 -0.41 -0.37 34.85
CA ALA A 41 -1.31 -0.31 35.97
C ALA A 41 -1.65 -1.74 36.43
N LEU A 42 -1.47 -2.04 37.70
CA LEU A 42 -1.70 -3.36 38.28
C LEU A 42 -2.95 -3.34 39.17
N ASP A 43 -3.94 -4.13 38.79
CA ASP A 43 -5.08 -4.46 39.69
C ASP A 43 -4.71 -5.72 40.46
N ILE A 44 -4.67 -5.67 41.77
CA ILE A 44 -4.18 -6.77 42.60
C ILE A 44 -5.30 -7.28 43.50
N GLY A 45 -5.79 -8.48 43.23
CA GLY A 45 -6.94 -9.07 43.92
C GLY A 45 -8.23 -8.30 43.68
N THR A 46 -8.70 -7.56 44.67
CA THR A 46 -9.93 -6.73 44.56
C THR A 46 -9.63 -5.23 44.53
N LEU A 47 -8.38 -4.84 44.43
CA LEU A 47 -7.94 -3.45 44.44
C LEU A 47 -7.57 -2.99 43.07
N ASP A 48 -8.37 -2.09 42.47
CA ASP A 48 -8.10 -1.46 41.19
C ASP A 48 -6.96 -0.44 41.30
N ASN A 49 -6.06 -0.40 40.31
CA ASN A 49 -4.89 0.49 40.29
C ASN A 49 -4.07 0.46 41.61
N ALA A 50 -3.92 -0.73 42.18
CA ALA A 50 -3.21 -0.92 43.47
C ALA A 50 -1.73 -0.50 43.37
N ALA A 51 -1.14 -0.60 42.18
CA ALA A 51 0.22 -0.21 41.93
C ALA A 51 0.42 0.13 40.42
N SER A 52 1.58 0.73 40.11
CA SER A 52 2.05 0.90 38.76
C SER A 52 3.52 0.49 38.62
N VAL A 53 3.88 0.02 37.42
CA VAL A 53 5.25 -0.32 37.06
C VAL A 53 5.70 0.64 35.96
N ASP A 54 6.78 1.38 36.24
CA ASP A 54 7.40 2.31 35.31
C ASP A 54 8.36 1.56 34.40
N THR A 55 8.42 1.94 33.14
CA THR A 55 9.27 1.31 32.13
C THR A 55 10.34 2.28 31.60
N LYS A 56 11.42 1.74 31.03
CA LYS A 56 12.52 2.52 30.47
C LYS A 56 12.78 2.11 29.02
N LYS A 57 13.97 1.57 28.76
CA LYS A 57 14.41 1.20 27.42
C LYS A 57 13.51 0.12 26.84
N SER A 58 12.94 0.41 25.68
CA SER A 58 12.01 -0.50 25.03
C SER A 58 12.26 -0.58 23.54
N TYR A 59 12.05 -1.75 22.97
CA TYR A 59 12.18 -1.98 21.54
C TYR A 59 11.09 -2.93 21.03
N ASP A 60 10.85 -2.84 19.74
CA ASP A 60 9.87 -3.63 19.00
C ASP A 60 10.51 -4.14 17.71
N PHE A 61 10.43 -5.45 17.48
CA PHE A 61 10.89 -6.11 16.26
C PHE A 61 9.79 -7.01 15.73
N GLY A 62 9.65 -7.06 14.41
CA GLY A 62 8.67 -7.91 13.76
C GLY A 62 9.10 -8.38 12.40
N GLY A 63 8.42 -9.42 11.94
CA GLY A 63 8.46 -9.90 10.58
C GLY A 63 7.06 -10.07 10.05
N VAL A 64 6.85 -9.74 8.79
CA VAL A 64 5.58 -9.83 8.10
C VAL A 64 5.69 -10.66 6.83
N VAL A 65 4.63 -11.38 6.51
CA VAL A 65 4.36 -11.95 5.19
C VAL A 65 3.00 -11.43 4.78
N GLY A 66 2.94 -10.80 3.62
CA GLY A 66 1.72 -10.18 3.14
C GLY A 66 1.47 -10.39 1.66
N TYR A 67 0.25 -10.08 1.27
CA TYR A 67 -0.17 -10.01 -0.13
C TYR A 67 -0.76 -8.64 -0.39
N ASP A 68 -0.29 -8.01 -1.46
CA ASP A 68 -0.74 -6.72 -1.94
C ASP A 68 -1.83 -6.92 -3.01
N PHE A 69 -3.01 -6.33 -2.81
CA PHE A 69 -4.13 -6.33 -3.74
C PHE A 69 -4.28 -4.97 -4.46
N GLY A 70 -3.23 -4.15 -4.43
CA GLY A 70 -3.26 -2.77 -4.86
C GLY A 70 -3.62 -1.82 -3.71
N GLY A 71 -4.79 -1.22 -3.70
CA GLY A 71 -5.20 -0.29 -2.63
C GLY A 71 -5.41 -0.91 -1.24
N PHE A 72 -5.23 -2.22 -1.09
CA PHE A 72 -5.41 -2.96 0.16
C PHE A 72 -4.38 -4.08 0.29
N ARG A 73 -3.81 -4.24 1.49
CA ARG A 73 -2.88 -5.33 1.83
C ARG A 73 -3.37 -6.16 3.00
N LEU A 74 -3.12 -7.46 2.93
CA LEU A 74 -3.33 -8.39 4.05
C LEU A 74 -1.98 -8.93 4.51
N GLU A 75 -1.70 -8.83 5.81
CA GLU A 75 -0.43 -9.27 6.40
C GLU A 75 -0.66 -10.26 7.53
N SER A 76 0.19 -11.27 7.60
CA SER A 76 0.44 -12.07 8.81
C SER A 76 1.74 -11.60 9.45
N GLU A 77 1.70 -11.29 10.73
CA GLU A 77 2.83 -10.70 11.45
C GLU A 77 3.18 -11.52 12.68
N VAL A 78 4.48 -11.69 12.90
CA VAL A 78 5.06 -12.14 14.16
C VAL A 78 5.92 -11.01 14.71
N SER A 79 5.70 -10.59 15.95
CA SER A 79 6.50 -9.52 16.54
C SER A 79 6.80 -9.75 18.02
N TYR A 80 7.96 -9.27 18.42
CA TYR A 80 8.46 -9.35 19.80
C TYR A 80 8.81 -7.95 20.31
N ARG A 81 8.26 -7.65 21.48
CA ARG A 81 8.43 -6.40 22.18
C ARG A 81 9.07 -6.66 23.52
N LYS A 82 9.99 -5.78 23.90
CA LYS A 82 10.64 -5.83 25.22
C LYS A 82 10.78 -4.44 25.82
N ALA A 83 10.42 -4.32 27.08
CA ALA A 83 10.63 -3.13 27.89
C ALA A 83 11.30 -3.52 29.19
N ASP A 84 12.37 -2.82 29.57
CA ASP A 84 12.98 -2.95 30.89
C ASP A 84 12.09 -2.21 31.91
N VAL A 85 11.73 -2.85 33.00
CA VAL A 85 11.05 -2.20 34.12
C VAL A 85 12.05 -1.53 35.06
N SER A 86 11.64 -0.49 35.77
CA SER A 86 12.57 0.30 36.54
C SER A 86 12.04 0.85 37.81
N GLY A 87 10.75 1.06 37.91
CA GLY A 87 10.07 1.63 39.04
C GLY A 87 8.82 0.85 39.42
N PHE A 88 8.46 0.84 40.65
CA PHE A 88 7.21 0.32 41.17
C PHE A 88 6.65 1.32 42.19
N ASN A 89 5.44 1.77 41.93
CA ASN A 89 4.75 2.69 42.80
C ASN A 89 3.51 1.99 43.36
N SER A 90 3.39 1.89 44.67
CA SER A 90 2.26 1.26 45.33
C SER A 90 1.64 2.17 46.37
N GLN A 91 0.33 2.26 46.33
CA GLN A 91 -0.44 3.00 47.38
C GLN A 91 -0.72 2.15 48.61
N THR A 92 -0.63 0.84 48.49
CA THR A 92 -0.87 -0.13 49.53
C THR A 92 0.22 -1.21 49.55
N PRO A 93 0.55 -1.85 50.71
CA PRO A 93 1.51 -2.94 50.75
C PRO A 93 1.02 -4.14 49.92
N GLN A 94 1.63 -4.39 48.76
CA GLN A 94 1.18 -5.43 47.80
C GLN A 94 2.29 -6.37 47.34
N ILE A 95 3.56 -5.99 47.48
CA ILE A 95 4.70 -6.76 46.99
C ILE A 95 5.55 -7.29 48.15
N THR A 96 6.23 -8.41 47.89
CA THR A 96 7.21 -8.98 48.83
C THR A 96 8.62 -8.50 48.50
N SER A 97 9.42 -8.26 49.51
CA SER A 97 10.84 -7.98 49.38
C SER A 97 11.64 -9.25 49.74
N GLY A 98 12.35 -9.76 48.71
CA GLY A 98 13.15 -10.95 48.88
C GLY A 98 12.37 -12.25 49.16
N ALA A 99 12.99 -13.18 49.83
CA ALA A 99 12.42 -14.50 50.12
C ALA A 99 11.32 -14.52 51.20
N THR A 100 11.03 -13.40 51.82
CA THR A 100 10.03 -13.30 52.89
C THR A 100 8.61 -13.16 52.32
N THR A 101 7.61 -13.49 53.13
CA THR A 101 6.19 -13.21 52.80
C THR A 101 5.73 -11.85 53.34
N ALA A 102 6.63 -11.10 53.99
CA ALA A 102 6.36 -9.77 54.48
C ALA A 102 6.19 -8.79 53.32
N LEU A 103 5.10 -8.02 53.33
CA LEU A 103 4.84 -7.01 52.33
C LEU A 103 5.69 -5.77 52.55
N ALA A 104 6.27 -5.24 51.50
CA ALA A 104 6.91 -3.93 51.53
C ALA A 104 5.85 -2.85 51.80
N PRO A 105 6.18 -1.78 52.57
CA PRO A 105 5.28 -0.65 52.78
C PRO A 105 4.82 -0.03 51.43
N SER A 106 3.75 0.75 51.48
CA SER A 106 3.39 1.61 50.35
C SER A 106 4.49 2.63 50.06
N GLY A 107 4.72 2.92 48.77
CA GLY A 107 5.77 3.84 48.33
C GLY A 107 6.30 3.56 46.96
N SER A 108 7.35 4.28 46.61
CA SER A 108 8.06 4.13 45.30
C SER A 108 9.35 3.37 45.50
N TYR A 109 9.57 2.37 44.67
CA TYR A 109 10.72 1.47 44.75
C TYR A 109 11.42 1.39 43.37
N GLN A 110 12.74 1.32 43.40
CA GLN A 110 13.48 0.87 42.20
C GLN A 110 13.39 -0.65 42.14
N ILE A 111 13.00 -1.15 40.98
CA ILE A 111 12.89 -2.58 40.73
C ILE A 111 13.67 -2.95 39.46
N ASP A 112 14.01 -4.21 39.35
CA ASP A 112 14.63 -4.81 38.17
C ASP A 112 13.67 -5.84 37.57
N GLY A 113 13.71 -5.96 36.23
CA GLY A 113 12.91 -6.91 35.49
C GLY A 113 12.61 -6.45 34.09
N ASP A 114 11.70 -7.15 33.44
CA ASP A 114 11.25 -6.82 32.10
C ASP A 114 9.77 -7.17 31.88
N ALA A 115 9.19 -6.50 30.88
CA ALA A 115 7.86 -6.80 30.36
C ALA A 115 8.00 -7.09 28.85
N ASN A 116 7.67 -8.30 28.47
CA ASN A 116 7.83 -8.79 27.08
C ASN A 116 6.48 -9.12 26.49
N ALA A 117 6.35 -9.01 25.16
CA ALA A 117 5.18 -9.48 24.43
C ALA A 117 5.58 -10.13 23.11
N LEU A 118 5.26 -11.40 22.96
CA LEU A 118 5.33 -12.11 21.66
C LEU A 118 3.92 -12.16 21.08
N SER A 119 3.73 -11.67 19.86
CA SER A 119 2.41 -11.65 19.22
C SER A 119 2.40 -12.25 17.82
N PHE A 120 1.23 -12.80 17.47
CA PHE A 120 0.88 -13.27 16.14
C PHE A 120 -0.38 -12.52 15.71
N MET A 121 -0.28 -11.71 14.66
CA MET A 121 -1.32 -10.78 14.24
C MET A 121 -1.70 -11.01 12.78
N VAL A 122 -2.94 -10.70 12.44
CA VAL A 122 -3.41 -10.54 11.05
C VAL A 122 -3.81 -9.08 10.89
N ASN A 123 -3.21 -8.40 9.93
CA ASN A 123 -3.38 -6.98 9.67
C ASN A 123 -4.05 -6.75 8.32
N GLY A 124 -4.95 -5.77 8.26
CA GLY A 124 -5.47 -5.20 7.02
C GLY A 124 -4.97 -3.76 6.90
N LEU A 125 -4.40 -3.41 5.75
CA LEU A 125 -3.84 -2.08 5.48
C LEU A 125 -4.49 -1.49 4.24
N LEU A 126 -4.73 -0.19 4.25
CA LEU A 126 -5.16 0.60 3.11
C LEU A 126 -4.00 1.49 2.68
N ASP A 127 -3.67 1.46 1.40
CA ASP A 127 -2.59 2.22 0.81
C ASP A 127 -3.09 3.49 0.11
N PHE A 128 -2.29 4.55 0.15
CA PHE A 128 -2.60 5.86 -0.42
C PHE A 128 -1.36 6.42 -1.11
N GLY A 129 -1.50 6.77 -2.35
CA GLY A 129 -0.43 7.33 -3.19
C GLY A 129 -0.08 6.39 -4.33
N ASP A 130 0.93 6.77 -5.09
CA ASP A 130 1.39 6.02 -6.25
C ASP A 130 2.50 5.04 -5.84
N ASP A 131 2.49 3.82 -6.39
CA ASP A 131 3.42 2.73 -6.03
C ASP A 131 4.86 2.99 -6.44
N ASP A 132 5.10 3.93 -7.35
CA ASP A 132 6.42 4.32 -7.84
C ASP A 132 7.08 5.44 -7.00
N GLY A 133 6.40 5.90 -5.95
CA GLY A 133 6.82 7.02 -5.11
C GLY A 133 6.72 6.78 -3.62
N LEU A 134 6.74 7.86 -2.90
CA LEU A 134 6.42 7.85 -1.48
C LEU A 134 4.91 7.66 -1.31
N HIS A 135 4.50 6.55 -0.73
CA HIS A 135 3.11 6.28 -0.43
C HIS A 135 2.88 6.06 1.07
N GLY A 136 1.67 6.39 1.50
CA GLY A 136 1.25 6.23 2.88
C GLY A 136 0.34 5.02 3.06
N PHE A 137 0.26 4.51 4.28
CA PHE A 137 -0.71 3.48 4.62
C PHE A 137 -1.27 3.68 6.03
N VAL A 138 -2.50 3.19 6.23
CA VAL A 138 -3.11 3.05 7.54
C VAL A 138 -3.81 1.72 7.63
N GLY A 139 -3.92 1.18 8.82
CA GLY A 139 -4.62 -0.08 9.01
C GLY A 139 -4.70 -0.52 10.45
N GLY A 140 -5.09 -1.76 10.62
CA GLY A 140 -5.18 -2.38 11.93
C GLY A 140 -5.11 -3.89 11.86
N GLY A 141 -4.93 -4.50 13.00
CA GLY A 141 -4.83 -5.94 13.12
C GLY A 141 -5.39 -6.47 14.41
N VAL A 142 -5.71 -7.75 14.38
CA VAL A 142 -6.14 -8.52 15.54
C VAL A 142 -5.36 -9.83 15.59
N GLY A 143 -5.20 -10.36 16.79
CA GLY A 143 -4.45 -11.60 16.97
C GLY A 143 -4.36 -12.03 18.41
N VAL A 144 -3.31 -12.77 18.70
CA VAL A 144 -3.00 -13.25 20.05
C VAL A 144 -1.62 -12.76 20.48
N ALA A 145 -1.48 -12.45 21.74
CA ALA A 145 -0.20 -12.09 22.34
C ALA A 145 0.03 -12.84 23.64
N ARG A 146 1.23 -13.33 23.82
CA ARG A 146 1.74 -13.81 25.09
C ARG A 146 2.53 -12.68 25.73
N VAL A 147 2.07 -12.21 26.84
CA VAL A 147 2.72 -11.19 27.66
C VAL A 147 3.37 -11.86 28.86
N ASP A 148 4.63 -11.55 29.09
CA ASP A 148 5.47 -12.07 30.16
C ASP A 148 6.01 -10.90 30.97
N VAL A 149 5.82 -10.91 32.27
CA VAL A 149 6.23 -9.81 33.16
C VAL A 149 7.03 -10.36 34.34
N THR A 150 8.27 -9.93 34.42
CA THR A 150 9.14 -10.19 35.59
C THR A 150 9.45 -8.90 36.32
N ALA A 151 9.24 -8.87 37.63
CA ALA A 151 9.53 -7.72 38.45
C ALA A 151 10.10 -8.13 39.80
N THR A 152 11.24 -7.53 40.19
CA THR A 152 12.04 -7.91 41.36
C THR A 152 12.42 -6.67 42.17
N LEU A 153 12.01 -6.62 43.43
CA LEU A 153 12.52 -5.62 44.39
C LEU A 153 13.78 -6.13 45.12
N ALA A 154 13.75 -7.41 45.46
CA ALA A 154 14.88 -8.19 45.98
C ALA A 154 14.61 -9.64 45.59
N ALA A 155 15.63 -10.40 45.23
CA ALA A 155 15.46 -11.80 44.82
C ALA A 155 14.83 -12.67 45.90
N PRO A 156 13.88 -13.56 45.57
CA PRO A 156 13.33 -13.80 44.24
C PRO A 156 12.27 -12.77 43.82
N ALA A 157 11.92 -12.74 42.51
CA ALA A 157 10.91 -11.86 41.94
C ALA A 157 9.58 -11.92 42.73
N PHE A 158 8.92 -10.79 42.85
CA PHE A 158 7.57 -10.76 43.45
C PHE A 158 6.49 -11.02 42.40
N LEU A 159 6.80 -10.78 41.13
CA LEU A 159 6.01 -11.13 39.94
C LEU A 159 6.93 -11.79 38.91
N ASP A 160 6.55 -12.95 38.42
CA ASP A 160 7.23 -13.69 37.38
C ASP A 160 6.20 -14.65 36.79
N ASP A 161 5.44 -14.16 35.81
CA ASP A 161 4.35 -14.91 35.20
C ASP A 161 4.02 -14.40 33.80
N SER A 162 3.27 -15.19 33.07
CA SER A 162 2.88 -14.87 31.70
C SER A 162 1.45 -15.29 31.39
N ASP A 163 0.79 -14.51 30.57
CA ASP A 163 -0.55 -14.81 30.08
C ASP A 163 -0.63 -14.66 28.56
N THR A 164 -1.57 -15.38 27.95
CA THR A 164 -1.83 -15.34 26.51
C THR A 164 -3.28 -14.95 26.25
N GLY A 165 -3.48 -13.82 25.62
CA GLY A 165 -4.80 -13.29 25.33
C GLY A 165 -4.95 -12.67 23.94
N LEU A 166 -6.13 -12.12 23.70
CA LEU A 166 -6.41 -11.39 22.48
C LEU A 166 -5.66 -10.04 22.50
N ALA A 167 -5.16 -9.67 21.34
CA ALA A 167 -4.52 -8.38 21.12
C ALA A 167 -5.05 -7.73 19.84
N TRP A 168 -4.95 -6.42 19.79
CA TRP A 168 -5.23 -5.64 18.59
C TRP A 168 -4.19 -4.54 18.42
N GLN A 169 -4.06 -4.05 17.19
CA GLN A 169 -3.14 -2.98 16.88
C GLN A 169 -3.70 -2.04 15.82
N ALA A 170 -3.22 -0.78 15.85
CA ALA A 170 -3.41 0.19 14.80
C ALA A 170 -2.05 0.53 14.19
N LEU A 171 -2.02 0.66 12.89
CA LEU A 171 -0.81 0.85 12.09
C LEU A 171 -0.97 2.07 11.19
N ALA A 172 0.08 2.86 11.07
CA ALA A 172 0.19 3.92 10.09
C ALA A 172 1.65 4.09 9.68
N GLY A 173 1.90 4.45 8.43
CA GLY A 173 3.28 4.65 8.00
C GLY A 173 3.39 5.20 6.60
N ILE A 174 4.64 5.36 6.20
CA ILE A 174 5.04 5.72 4.85
C ILE A 174 6.04 4.71 4.34
N ARG A 175 5.98 4.42 3.06
CA ARG A 175 6.88 3.49 2.36
C ARG A 175 7.34 4.13 1.05
N ALA A 176 8.56 3.85 0.65
CA ALA A 176 9.13 4.29 -0.62
C ALA A 176 9.94 3.17 -1.25
N PRO A 177 9.94 3.05 -2.58
CA PRO A 177 10.78 2.10 -3.29
C PRO A 177 12.27 2.45 -3.12
N LEU A 178 13.06 1.45 -2.76
CA LEU A 178 14.52 1.51 -2.78
C LEU A 178 15.07 0.93 -4.08
N SER A 179 14.40 -0.07 -4.63
CA SER A 179 14.67 -0.71 -5.92
C SER A 179 13.40 -1.41 -6.42
N ASP A 180 13.47 -2.09 -7.56
CA ASP A 180 12.34 -2.81 -8.15
C ASP A 180 11.71 -3.87 -7.21
N SER A 181 12.50 -4.42 -6.29
CA SER A 181 12.04 -5.47 -5.36
C SER A 181 12.12 -5.08 -3.89
N TRP A 182 12.71 -3.93 -3.54
CA TRP A 182 12.90 -3.54 -2.16
C TRP A 182 12.26 -2.20 -1.85
N ASP A 183 11.54 -2.15 -0.73
CA ASP A 183 11.01 -0.92 -0.15
C ASP A 183 11.59 -0.67 1.22
N VAL A 184 11.70 0.61 1.54
CA VAL A 184 12.02 1.08 2.89
C VAL A 184 10.87 1.94 3.40
N GLY A 185 10.65 1.92 4.69
CA GLY A 185 9.57 2.69 5.29
C GLY A 185 9.80 3.08 6.74
N VAL A 186 8.89 3.88 7.22
CA VAL A 186 8.73 4.18 8.65
C VAL A 186 7.31 3.85 9.03
N LYS A 187 7.16 3.02 10.07
CA LYS A 187 5.88 2.53 10.57
C LYS A 187 5.69 2.95 12.03
N TYR A 188 4.56 3.55 12.33
CA TYR A 188 4.05 3.70 13.67
C TYR A 188 3.11 2.55 13.98
N ARG A 189 3.22 2.00 15.19
CA ARG A 189 2.35 0.97 15.73
C ARG A 189 1.84 1.39 17.09
N PHE A 190 0.54 1.37 17.25
CA PHE A 190 -0.13 1.30 18.54
C PHE A 190 -0.54 -0.15 18.77
N PHE A 191 -0.08 -0.77 19.84
CA PHE A 191 -0.39 -2.15 20.20
C PHE A 191 -1.06 -2.21 21.56
N ASN A 192 -2.05 -3.09 21.69
CA ASN A 192 -2.80 -3.26 22.93
C ASN A 192 -3.17 -4.74 23.14
N ALA A 193 -2.74 -5.30 24.27
CA ALA A 193 -3.21 -6.57 24.81
C ALA A 193 -3.93 -6.27 26.11
N ASP A 194 -5.26 -6.38 26.07
CA ASP A 194 -6.12 -6.18 27.24
C ASP A 194 -6.21 -7.47 28.08
N LYS A 195 -6.50 -7.32 29.35
CA LYS A 195 -6.80 -8.44 30.28
C LYS A 195 -5.67 -9.47 30.38
N VAL A 196 -4.46 -8.99 30.63
CA VAL A 196 -3.32 -9.84 30.98
C VAL A 196 -3.47 -10.27 32.43
N GLY A 197 -3.83 -11.52 32.64
CA GLY A 197 -4.08 -12.09 33.98
C GLY A 197 -2.86 -12.84 34.50
N LEU A 198 -2.13 -12.25 35.43
CA LEU A 198 -0.92 -12.79 36.03
C LEU A 198 -1.21 -13.24 37.47
N VAL A 199 -0.30 -14.03 38.04
CA VAL A 199 -0.34 -14.43 39.45
C VAL A 199 0.98 -14.05 40.10
N ASN A 200 0.90 -13.26 41.14
CA ASN A 200 2.09 -12.90 41.91
C ASN A 200 2.56 -14.04 42.80
N ARG A 201 3.76 -13.91 43.38
CA ARG A 201 4.36 -14.90 44.25
C ARG A 201 3.50 -15.29 45.48
N LEU A 202 2.60 -14.42 45.91
CA LEU A 202 1.67 -14.70 47.03
C LEU A 202 0.41 -15.45 46.58
N GLY A 203 0.31 -15.84 45.27
CA GLY A 203 -0.88 -16.50 44.73
C GLY A 203 -2.06 -15.54 44.50
N ARG A 204 -1.83 -14.22 44.48
CA ARG A 204 -2.87 -13.24 44.19
C ARG A 204 -2.93 -13.00 42.67
N ALA A 205 -4.15 -12.87 42.14
CA ALA A 205 -4.35 -12.40 40.77
C ALA A 205 -3.86 -10.96 40.63
N VAL A 206 -3.21 -10.71 39.50
CA VAL A 206 -2.69 -9.39 39.09
C VAL A 206 -3.17 -9.18 37.65
N ASP A 207 -4.17 -8.34 37.49
CA ASP A 207 -4.66 -7.98 36.17
C ASP A 207 -3.98 -6.71 35.67
N THR A 208 -3.57 -6.71 34.44
CA THR A 208 -2.92 -5.58 33.78
C THR A 208 -3.24 -5.53 32.29
N ARG A 209 -2.69 -4.54 31.62
CA ARG A 209 -2.73 -4.43 30.16
C ARG A 209 -1.36 -4.04 29.63
N PHE A 210 -1.00 -4.60 28.49
CA PHE A 210 0.22 -4.24 27.77
C PHE A 210 -0.14 -3.32 26.61
N ARG A 211 0.20 -2.03 26.71
CA ARG A 211 -0.10 -1.02 25.70
C ARG A 211 1.17 -0.28 25.32
N SER A 212 1.48 -0.27 24.02
CA SER A 212 2.73 0.32 23.54
C SER A 212 2.57 1.13 22.28
N HIS A 213 3.50 2.07 22.13
CA HIS A 213 3.67 2.94 20.97
C HIS A 213 5.05 2.70 20.38
N SER A 214 5.14 2.30 19.13
CA SER A 214 6.42 2.00 18.46
C SER A 214 6.59 2.85 17.21
N VAL A 215 7.81 3.33 17.00
CA VAL A 215 8.24 3.90 15.72
C VAL A 215 9.37 3.02 15.19
N MET A 216 9.15 2.45 14.01
CA MET A 216 10.00 1.41 13.45
C MET A 216 10.44 1.77 12.04
N ALA A 217 11.65 1.41 11.69
CA ALA A 217 12.07 1.29 10.31
C ALA A 217 11.57 -0.04 9.76
N SER A 218 11.19 -0.03 8.49
CA SER A 218 10.70 -1.20 7.76
C SER A 218 11.57 -1.44 6.54
N LEU A 219 11.84 -2.71 6.26
CA LEU A 219 12.46 -3.17 5.02
C LEU A 219 11.59 -4.29 4.46
N VAL A 220 11.12 -4.13 3.22
CA VAL A 220 10.18 -5.03 2.56
C VAL A 220 10.77 -5.53 1.26
N TYR A 221 10.66 -6.82 0.99
CA TYR A 221 11.00 -7.46 -0.27
C TYR A 221 9.74 -7.93 -0.98
N ASN A 222 9.52 -7.46 -2.20
CA ASN A 222 8.38 -7.80 -3.07
C ASN A 222 8.81 -8.89 -4.07
N PHE A 223 8.02 -9.97 -4.19
CA PHE A 223 8.39 -11.15 -4.97
C PHE A 223 8.08 -11.04 -6.47
N GLY A 224 7.53 -9.96 -6.94
CA GLY A 224 7.13 -9.77 -8.32
C GLY A 224 7.99 -8.75 -9.06
N GLY A 225 9.29 -8.69 -8.83
CA GLY A 225 10.18 -7.77 -9.54
C GLY A 225 9.91 -7.75 -11.05
N ALA A 226 10.08 -6.58 -11.67
CA ALA A 226 9.85 -6.36 -13.09
C ALA A 226 10.36 -7.53 -13.94
N PRO A 227 9.57 -8.02 -14.94
CA PRO A 227 10.12 -8.90 -15.96
C PRO A 227 11.37 -8.23 -16.53
N ALA A 228 12.49 -8.97 -16.54
CA ALA A 228 13.70 -8.45 -17.14
C ALA A 228 13.34 -7.90 -18.53
N PRO A 229 13.83 -6.70 -18.93
CA PRO A 229 13.59 -6.17 -20.24
C PRO A 229 13.83 -7.27 -21.25
N VAL A 230 12.83 -7.61 -22.06
CA VAL A 230 13.03 -8.55 -23.15
C VAL A 230 14.10 -7.92 -24.01
N GLU A 231 15.30 -8.48 -23.96
CA GLU A 231 16.40 -8.06 -24.81
C GLU A 231 15.91 -8.24 -26.23
N VAL A 232 15.47 -7.15 -26.85
CA VAL A 232 15.11 -7.15 -28.27
C VAL A 232 16.38 -7.57 -28.99
N PRO A 233 16.40 -8.72 -29.69
CA PRO A 233 17.60 -9.17 -30.37
C PRO A 233 18.14 -8.02 -31.21
N ALA A 234 19.42 -7.70 -31.03
CA ALA A 234 20.06 -6.66 -31.80
C ALA A 234 19.76 -6.93 -33.28
N PRO A 235 19.37 -5.93 -34.08
CA PRO A 235 19.13 -6.12 -35.50
C PRO A 235 20.36 -6.80 -36.11
N PRO A 236 20.18 -7.79 -37.00
CA PRO A 236 21.30 -8.51 -37.59
C PRO A 236 22.29 -7.52 -38.19
N PRO A 237 23.61 -7.76 -38.06
CA PRO A 237 24.61 -6.87 -38.64
C PRO A 237 24.30 -6.64 -40.12
N PRO A 238 24.46 -5.40 -40.64
CA PRO A 238 24.22 -5.13 -42.04
C PRO A 238 25.08 -6.08 -42.88
N PRO A 239 24.52 -6.61 -43.99
CA PRO A 239 25.28 -7.50 -44.88
C PRO A 239 26.54 -6.79 -45.40
N PRO A 240 27.63 -7.55 -45.64
CA PRO A 240 28.88 -6.96 -46.12
C PRO A 240 28.62 -6.11 -47.38
N TYR A 241 29.21 -4.91 -47.36
CA TYR A 241 29.10 -3.94 -48.45
C TYR A 241 29.59 -4.58 -49.76
N VAL A 242 28.69 -4.93 -50.63
CA VAL A 242 28.97 -5.30 -52.02
C VAL A 242 28.94 -4.00 -52.84
N ALA A 243 30.07 -3.65 -53.49
CA ALA A 243 30.16 -2.43 -54.30
C ALA A 243 29.02 -2.34 -55.31
N PRO A 244 28.44 -1.14 -55.53
CA PRO A 244 27.20 -1.02 -56.28
C PRO A 244 27.36 -1.38 -57.74
N PRO A 245 26.44 -2.16 -58.29
CA PRO A 245 26.23 -2.19 -59.74
C PRO A 245 25.65 -0.85 -60.21
N ALA A 246 25.83 -0.54 -61.46
CA ALA A 246 25.43 0.71 -62.14
C ALA A 246 24.03 1.22 -61.72
N PRO A 247 23.79 2.55 -61.73
CA PRO A 247 22.62 3.16 -61.14
C PRO A 247 21.30 2.58 -61.69
N PRO A 248 20.41 2.16 -60.78
CA PRO A 248 19.09 1.66 -61.18
C PRO A 248 18.20 2.80 -61.72
N PRO A 249 17.14 2.48 -62.44
CA PRO A 249 16.14 3.46 -62.87
C PRO A 249 15.54 4.20 -61.66
N PRO A 250 15.01 5.42 -61.81
CA PRO A 250 14.49 6.22 -60.69
C PRO A 250 13.47 5.43 -59.88
N PRO A 251 13.50 5.56 -58.54
CA PRO A 251 12.61 4.81 -57.65
C PRO A 251 11.14 5.12 -57.95
N PRO A 252 10.24 4.14 -57.80
CA PRO A 252 8.80 4.38 -57.88
C PRO A 252 8.40 5.44 -56.86
N PRO A 253 7.36 6.24 -57.15
CA PRO A 253 6.88 7.24 -56.20
C PRO A 253 6.56 6.60 -54.86
N PRO A 254 6.79 7.33 -53.73
CA PRO A 254 6.51 6.79 -52.42
C PRO A 254 5.05 6.34 -52.32
N PRO A 255 4.77 5.22 -51.61
CA PRO A 255 3.42 4.74 -51.45
C PRO A 255 2.56 5.84 -50.83
N ALA A 256 1.33 5.98 -51.29
CA ALA A 256 0.38 6.94 -50.74
C ALA A 256 0.18 6.67 -49.24
N PRO A 257 0.02 7.71 -48.39
CA PRO A 257 -0.19 7.55 -46.99
C PRO A 257 -1.40 6.65 -46.72
N VAL A 258 -1.19 5.61 -45.89
CA VAL A 258 -2.22 4.64 -45.54
C VAL A 258 -3.05 5.21 -44.37
N CYS A 259 -4.37 5.34 -44.60
CA CYS A 259 -5.30 5.73 -43.55
C CYS A 259 -5.44 4.61 -42.53
N ASN A 260 -5.03 4.85 -41.26
CA ASN A 260 -5.26 3.94 -40.16
C ASN A 260 -6.60 4.25 -39.51
N THR A 261 -7.59 3.37 -39.65
CA THR A 261 -8.97 3.58 -39.22
C THR A 261 -9.25 3.34 -37.72
N GLY A 262 -8.28 2.88 -36.96
CA GLY A 262 -8.43 2.55 -35.51
C GLY A 262 -8.92 1.11 -35.28
N PRO A 263 -9.53 0.80 -34.11
CA PRO A 263 -9.98 1.74 -33.09
C PRO A 263 -8.87 2.30 -32.21
N TYR A 264 -8.96 3.59 -31.86
CA TYR A 264 -8.17 4.22 -30.80
C TYR A 264 -8.98 4.23 -29.52
N ILE A 265 -8.50 3.60 -28.47
CA ILE A 265 -9.25 3.36 -27.25
C ILE A 265 -8.78 4.31 -26.14
N VAL A 266 -9.72 5.04 -25.54
CA VAL A 266 -9.50 5.99 -24.47
C VAL A 266 -10.21 5.49 -23.22
N PHE A 267 -9.49 5.29 -22.11
CA PHE A 267 -10.04 4.82 -20.86
C PHE A 267 -10.34 5.97 -19.89
N PHE A 268 -11.29 5.71 -18.97
CA PHE A 268 -11.75 6.67 -17.98
C PHE A 268 -11.77 6.08 -16.59
N ASP A 269 -11.52 6.95 -15.60
CA ASP A 269 -11.68 6.58 -14.21
C ASP A 269 -13.13 6.29 -13.85
N TRP A 270 -13.30 5.64 -12.72
CA TRP A 270 -14.63 5.30 -12.22
C TRP A 270 -15.45 6.56 -11.99
N ASP A 271 -16.68 6.56 -12.53
CA ASP A 271 -17.62 7.68 -12.46
C ASP A 271 -17.11 9.01 -13.03
N GLN A 272 -16.01 9.00 -13.80
CA GLN A 272 -15.43 10.19 -14.42
C GLN A 272 -15.67 10.23 -15.93
N SER A 273 -15.71 11.47 -16.45
CA SER A 273 -15.76 11.77 -17.88
C SER A 273 -14.66 12.74 -18.31
N ASN A 274 -13.76 13.14 -17.40
CA ASN A 274 -12.61 13.98 -17.71
C ASN A 274 -11.54 13.16 -18.42
N LEU A 275 -10.87 13.77 -19.40
CA LEU A 275 -9.75 13.15 -20.09
C LEU A 275 -8.50 13.19 -19.22
N ARG A 276 -7.87 12.05 -19.07
CA ARG A 276 -6.58 11.89 -18.43
C ARG A 276 -5.44 12.27 -19.38
N PRO A 277 -4.23 12.57 -18.89
CA PRO A 277 -3.07 12.89 -19.76
C PRO A 277 -2.71 11.77 -20.75
N ASP A 278 -2.78 10.49 -20.33
CA ASP A 278 -2.56 9.33 -21.18
C ASP A 278 -3.62 9.22 -22.28
N ALA A 279 -4.89 9.45 -21.95
CA ALA A 279 -5.99 9.51 -22.90
C ALA A 279 -5.79 10.62 -23.94
N ALA A 280 -5.29 11.78 -23.53
CA ALA A 280 -4.95 12.88 -24.44
C ALA A 280 -3.86 12.46 -25.45
N SER A 281 -2.85 11.72 -25.03
CA SER A 281 -1.78 11.21 -25.92
C SER A 281 -2.32 10.24 -26.98
N VAL A 282 -3.26 9.37 -26.61
CA VAL A 282 -3.94 8.46 -27.56
C VAL A 282 -4.72 9.27 -28.60
N LEU A 283 -5.44 10.31 -28.16
CA LEU A 283 -6.22 11.18 -29.04
C LEU A 283 -5.34 12.04 -29.94
N ASP A 284 -4.17 12.51 -29.48
CA ASP A 284 -3.20 13.22 -30.32
C ASP A 284 -2.67 12.33 -31.43
N ASN A 285 -2.37 11.05 -31.14
CA ASN A 285 -2.00 10.07 -32.15
C ASN A 285 -3.16 9.82 -33.14
N ALA A 286 -4.39 9.69 -32.63
CA ALA A 286 -5.56 9.54 -33.47
C ALA A 286 -5.73 10.72 -34.44
N VAL A 287 -5.60 11.96 -33.96
CA VAL A 287 -5.65 13.17 -34.81
C VAL A 287 -4.56 13.19 -35.86
N ALA A 288 -3.32 12.82 -35.51
CA ALA A 288 -2.19 12.74 -36.43
C ALA A 288 -2.47 11.73 -37.57
N GLN A 289 -3.06 10.59 -37.25
CA GLN A 289 -3.44 9.58 -38.28
C GLN A 289 -4.66 10.03 -39.10
N TYR A 290 -5.60 10.77 -38.51
CA TYR A 290 -6.77 11.29 -39.20
C TYR A 290 -6.41 12.18 -40.40
N SER A 291 -5.32 12.95 -40.30
CA SER A 291 -4.84 13.79 -41.40
C SER A 291 -4.57 13.02 -42.71
N ASN A 292 -4.24 11.72 -42.60
CA ASN A 292 -4.01 10.81 -43.72
C ASN A 292 -5.30 10.20 -44.27
N CYS A 293 -6.44 10.43 -43.61
CA CYS A 293 -7.74 9.83 -43.93
C CYS A 293 -8.66 10.78 -44.75
N GLY A 294 -8.21 11.98 -45.07
CA GLY A 294 -8.98 12.98 -45.83
C GLY A 294 -10.18 13.50 -45.02
N THR A 295 -11.39 13.40 -45.64
CA THR A 295 -12.64 13.83 -44.99
C THR A 295 -13.45 12.67 -44.40
N ALA A 296 -12.77 11.65 -43.88
CA ALA A 296 -13.43 10.50 -43.28
C ALA A 296 -14.34 10.90 -42.11
N LYS A 297 -15.44 10.18 -41.96
CA LYS A 297 -16.27 10.32 -40.74
C LYS A 297 -15.55 9.72 -39.54
N VAL A 298 -15.79 10.30 -38.37
CA VAL A 298 -15.28 9.86 -37.06
C VAL A 298 -16.46 9.33 -36.26
N MET A 299 -16.38 8.15 -35.72
CA MET A 299 -17.35 7.57 -34.81
C MET A 299 -16.75 7.45 -33.40
N LEU A 300 -17.50 7.94 -32.40
CA LEU A 300 -17.18 7.79 -30.97
C LEU A 300 -18.20 6.85 -30.33
N ALA A 301 -17.74 5.67 -29.91
CA ALA A 301 -18.55 4.69 -29.20
C ALA A 301 -18.21 4.73 -27.71
N GLY A 302 -19.13 5.24 -26.88
CA GLY A 302 -18.94 5.38 -25.43
C GLY A 302 -19.50 4.21 -24.64
N HIS A 303 -18.70 3.73 -23.70
CA HIS A 303 -19.02 2.57 -22.85
C HIS A 303 -18.85 2.88 -21.36
N ALA A 304 -19.52 2.10 -20.53
CA ALA A 304 -19.39 2.11 -19.07
C ALA A 304 -19.30 0.68 -18.54
N ASP A 305 -18.79 0.54 -17.33
CA ASP A 305 -18.89 -0.72 -16.59
C ASP A 305 -20.30 -0.90 -15.99
N LYS A 306 -20.57 -2.06 -15.41
CA LYS A 306 -21.87 -2.41 -14.84
C LYS A 306 -22.08 -1.94 -13.39
N SER A 307 -21.25 -1.04 -12.88
CA SER A 307 -21.29 -0.59 -11.48
C SER A 307 -22.41 0.41 -11.15
N GLY A 308 -23.18 0.87 -12.13
CA GLY A 308 -24.29 1.80 -12.00
C GLY A 308 -25.60 1.24 -12.54
N SER A 309 -26.64 2.07 -12.61
CA SER A 309 -27.85 1.71 -13.35
C SER A 309 -27.65 1.88 -14.85
N ALA A 310 -28.28 1.04 -15.67
CA ALA A 310 -28.16 1.10 -17.12
C ALA A 310 -28.47 2.51 -17.67
N LYS A 311 -29.51 3.18 -17.14
CA LYS A 311 -29.84 4.55 -17.52
C LYS A 311 -28.73 5.55 -17.16
N TYR A 312 -28.12 5.39 -15.99
CA TYR A 312 -27.02 6.23 -15.57
C TYR A 312 -25.79 6.02 -16.46
N ASN A 313 -25.48 4.77 -16.78
CA ASN A 313 -24.33 4.37 -17.58
C ASN A 313 -24.41 4.86 -19.03
N VAL A 314 -25.60 4.92 -19.61
CA VAL A 314 -25.80 5.59 -20.91
C VAL A 314 -25.44 7.08 -20.82
N GLY A 315 -25.98 7.81 -19.82
CA GLY A 315 -25.67 9.23 -19.64
C GLY A 315 -24.17 9.49 -19.33
N LEU A 316 -23.50 8.57 -18.63
CA LEU A 316 -22.06 8.65 -18.37
C LEU A 316 -21.26 8.46 -19.68
N SER A 317 -21.66 7.50 -20.52
CA SER A 317 -21.06 7.25 -21.83
C SER A 317 -21.21 8.46 -22.78
N GLU A 318 -22.39 9.15 -22.73
CA GLU A 318 -22.61 10.39 -23.47
C GLU A 318 -21.67 11.51 -23.02
N ARG A 319 -21.49 11.70 -21.70
CA ARG A 319 -20.53 12.69 -21.18
C ARG A 319 -19.11 12.39 -21.61
N ARG A 320 -18.67 11.13 -21.59
CA ARG A 320 -17.36 10.68 -22.07
C ARG A 320 -17.18 10.99 -23.57
N ASN A 321 -18.17 10.64 -24.39
CA ASN A 321 -18.17 11.00 -25.79
C ASN A 321 -18.07 12.51 -26.02
N THR A 322 -18.76 13.30 -25.21
CA THR A 322 -18.71 14.78 -25.28
C THR A 322 -17.30 15.29 -24.97
N SER A 323 -16.62 14.73 -23.95
CA SER A 323 -15.25 15.12 -23.61
C SER A 323 -14.25 14.77 -24.71
N VAL A 324 -14.34 13.57 -25.29
CA VAL A 324 -13.52 13.17 -26.46
C VAL A 324 -13.81 14.03 -27.66
N ARG A 325 -15.08 14.27 -27.98
CA ARG A 325 -15.50 15.13 -29.08
C ARG A 325 -14.91 16.54 -28.95
N SER A 326 -15.07 17.17 -27.79
CA SER A 326 -14.54 18.52 -27.54
C SER A 326 -13.01 18.55 -27.72
N TYR A 327 -12.33 17.51 -27.29
CA TYR A 327 -10.88 17.39 -27.48
C TYR A 327 -10.50 17.32 -28.97
N LEU A 328 -11.15 16.44 -29.75
CA LEU A 328 -10.91 16.29 -31.18
C LEU A 328 -11.23 17.58 -31.95
N GLU A 329 -12.31 18.27 -31.60
CA GLU A 329 -12.67 19.58 -32.16
C GLU A 329 -11.61 20.65 -31.86
N SER A 330 -11.06 20.66 -30.63
CA SER A 330 -9.97 21.56 -30.23
C SER A 330 -8.67 21.32 -31.01
N LYS A 331 -8.49 20.13 -31.53
CA LYS A 331 -7.35 19.72 -32.38
C LYS A 331 -7.61 19.84 -33.90
N GLY A 332 -8.77 20.40 -34.27
CA GLY A 332 -9.08 20.75 -35.64
C GLY A 332 -9.92 19.72 -36.40
N VAL A 333 -10.43 18.68 -35.78
CA VAL A 333 -11.39 17.76 -36.39
C VAL A 333 -12.74 18.45 -36.47
N ALA A 334 -13.32 18.51 -37.72
CA ALA A 334 -14.58 19.19 -37.93
C ALA A 334 -15.73 18.50 -37.14
N GLY A 335 -16.45 19.25 -36.30
CA GLY A 335 -17.53 18.70 -35.45
C GLY A 335 -18.65 18.02 -36.24
N GLY A 336 -18.91 18.47 -37.48
CA GLY A 336 -19.87 17.82 -38.39
C GLY A 336 -19.41 16.46 -38.96
N ALA A 337 -18.12 16.14 -38.83
CA ALA A 337 -17.59 14.81 -39.21
C ALA A 337 -17.69 13.80 -38.05
N ILE A 338 -17.95 14.26 -36.80
CA ILE A 338 -17.95 13.42 -35.61
C ILE A 338 -19.38 12.98 -35.27
N ALA A 339 -19.65 11.68 -35.37
CA ALA A 339 -20.83 11.03 -34.84
C ALA A 339 -20.53 10.38 -33.50
N THR A 340 -21.54 10.29 -32.60
CA THR A 340 -21.38 9.73 -31.27
C THR A 340 -22.51 8.75 -30.98
N GLU A 341 -22.18 7.62 -30.33
CA GLU A 341 -23.13 6.65 -29.83
C GLU A 341 -22.77 6.25 -28.39
N ALA A 342 -23.76 6.20 -27.51
CA ALA A 342 -23.56 5.86 -26.10
C ALA A 342 -24.18 4.50 -25.80
N PHE A 343 -23.36 3.50 -25.66
CA PHE A 343 -23.75 2.11 -25.39
C PHE A 343 -24.02 1.83 -23.91
N GLY A 344 -23.55 2.73 -23.01
CA GLY A 344 -23.61 2.41 -21.57
C GLY A 344 -22.87 1.11 -21.27
N GLU A 345 -23.56 0.22 -20.56
CA GLU A 345 -23.05 -1.11 -20.17
C GLU A 345 -23.42 -2.25 -21.13
N THR A 346 -24.14 -1.96 -22.23
CA THR A 346 -24.70 -2.99 -23.11
C THR A 346 -23.69 -3.69 -24.02
N ALA A 347 -22.56 -3.05 -24.26
CA ALA A 347 -21.47 -3.57 -25.12
C ALA A 347 -20.13 -3.60 -24.35
N PRO A 348 -19.99 -4.48 -23.35
CA PRO A 348 -18.78 -4.58 -22.55
C PRO A 348 -17.65 -5.20 -23.34
N LEU A 349 -16.41 -4.73 -23.13
CA LEU A 349 -15.19 -5.36 -23.63
C LEU A 349 -14.88 -6.64 -22.83
N VAL A 350 -15.06 -6.55 -21.51
CA VAL A 350 -14.91 -7.67 -20.58
C VAL A 350 -16.27 -7.96 -19.95
N GLN A 351 -16.71 -9.22 -20.04
CA GLN A 351 -17.96 -9.64 -19.43
C GLN A 351 -17.84 -9.68 -17.92
N THR A 352 -18.70 -8.94 -17.22
CA THR A 352 -18.75 -8.86 -15.75
C THR A 352 -20.17 -9.06 -15.24
N ALA A 353 -20.30 -9.37 -13.96
CA ALA A 353 -21.58 -9.39 -13.28
C ALA A 353 -22.16 -7.96 -13.13
N ASP A 354 -23.46 -7.86 -12.89
CA ASP A 354 -24.09 -6.56 -12.61
C ASP A 354 -23.59 -5.99 -11.27
N GLY A 355 -23.28 -4.70 -11.24
CA GLY A 355 -22.72 -4.02 -10.09
C GLY A 355 -21.18 -4.05 -10.02
N GLU A 356 -20.52 -4.78 -10.89
CA GLU A 356 -19.06 -4.93 -10.90
C GLU A 356 -18.36 -3.79 -11.63
N ARG A 357 -17.22 -3.35 -11.06
CA ARG A 357 -16.38 -2.31 -11.65
C ARG A 357 -15.31 -2.95 -12.53
N GLU A 358 -15.30 -2.60 -13.81
CA GLU A 358 -14.32 -3.09 -14.77
C GLU A 358 -13.66 -1.92 -15.53
N PRO A 359 -12.37 -1.65 -15.28
CA PRO A 359 -11.66 -0.54 -15.92
C PRO A 359 -11.71 -0.59 -17.45
N GLN A 360 -11.57 -1.75 -18.07
CA GLN A 360 -11.56 -1.92 -19.52
C GLN A 360 -12.92 -1.63 -20.17
N ASN A 361 -14.02 -1.71 -19.40
CA ASN A 361 -15.35 -1.36 -19.90
C ASN A 361 -15.59 0.17 -19.87
N ARG A 362 -14.79 0.94 -19.11
CA ARG A 362 -14.90 2.40 -19.02
C ARG A 362 -14.09 3.09 -20.11
N ARG A 363 -14.59 3.07 -21.34
CA ARG A 363 -13.83 3.51 -22.50
C ARG A 363 -14.67 4.28 -23.52
N VAL A 364 -13.99 5.00 -24.40
CA VAL A 364 -14.51 5.50 -25.67
C VAL A 364 -13.60 4.97 -26.79
N GLU A 365 -14.21 4.38 -27.79
CA GLU A 365 -13.54 3.91 -29.01
C GLU A 365 -13.71 4.96 -30.11
N VAL A 366 -12.60 5.34 -30.72
CA VAL A 366 -12.55 6.30 -31.85
C VAL A 366 -12.18 5.55 -33.10
N THR A 367 -13.06 5.57 -34.12
CA THR A 367 -12.83 4.93 -35.43
C THR A 367 -13.05 5.92 -36.57
N TYR A 368 -12.35 5.69 -37.69
CA TYR A 368 -12.46 6.52 -38.90
C TYR A 368 -12.89 5.70 -40.09
N GLY A 369 -13.47 6.34 -41.11
CA GLY A 369 -13.69 5.74 -42.38
C GLY A 369 -15.16 5.57 -42.79
N PRO A 370 -15.42 4.99 -43.98
CA PRO A 370 -16.77 4.89 -44.54
C PRO A 370 -17.69 3.95 -43.74
N ASN A 371 -17.13 3.05 -42.94
CA ASN A 371 -17.87 2.10 -42.10
C ASN A 371 -17.86 2.51 -40.58
N SER A 372 -17.32 3.67 -40.27
CA SER A 372 -17.39 4.18 -38.89
C SER A 372 -18.81 4.65 -38.62
N GLY A 373 -19.55 3.89 -37.82
CA GLY A 373 -20.95 4.21 -37.45
C GLY A 373 -22.02 3.24 -37.98
N MET A 374 -21.64 2.02 -38.34
CA MET A 374 -22.56 0.88 -38.50
C MET A 374 -22.30 -0.20 -37.43
#